data_94ec9587f58ffe41aa4bb875588b7060
#
_entry.id   94ec9587f58ffe41aa4bb875588b7060
#
_cell.length_a   1.000
_cell.length_b   1.000
_cell.length_c   1.000
_cell.angle_alpha   90.00
_cell.angle_beta   90.00
_cell.angle_gamma   90.00
#
_symmetry.space_group_name_H-M   'P 1'
#
loop_
_entity.id
_entity.type
_entity.pdbx_description
1 polymer ?
#
loop_
_entity_poly.entity_id
_entity_poly.type
_entity_poly.pdbx_seq_one_letter_code
_entity_poly.pdbx_strand_id
1 'polypeptide(L)'
;QKQLSATFFGDAQSTMAVTAKDISDASSIASGGTLSDDYEGVLLKLSNVTASVVRDVPGSGGSSIFGAFMVEGGLVISGTIYQTPRVSMGEVFTSITGVLRLGTAPFDSGIPLFTPRGEADVVRANPPELTTSIKALQDDSDPNHPTLCVSRGMTTGVCPLVEFTDVVVTAVDSYVSRNLRAMWVQDTTVTDGRFAGVKVVYAADDTGVPAIGNRITLSGEAVDYYDGRQVQFSSWQITDTTTASVAAVIVPSTDLGRGSGAANPYEGVLVRIENVSVTQTCVEANNGRDFGNFLVTGDVFLGSGFNYDYNGESVSTAMCDMPSVDCSCAGMSRPNDARTQGDTFQSITGIMNFAFDDLRLEPRGNEDIIR
;
A
#
# COMPACT_ATOMS: atom_id res chain seq x y z
N GLN A 1 16.22 29.33 -20.72
CA GLN A 1 15.96 29.54 -19.27
C GLN A 1 16.85 30.67 -18.77
N LYS A 2 16.26 31.74 -18.24
CA LYS A 2 16.96 32.75 -17.46
C LYS A 2 16.91 32.34 -16.01
N GLN A 3 18.01 31.81 -15.49
CA GLN A 3 18.14 31.44 -14.10
C GLN A 3 18.86 32.57 -13.33
N LEU A 4 18.22 33.12 -12.31
CA LEU A 4 18.86 34.01 -11.35
C LEU A 4 19.56 33.12 -10.30
N SER A 5 20.89 33.14 -10.32
CA SER A 5 21.69 32.63 -9.22
C SER A 5 21.91 33.76 -8.22
N ALA A 6 21.15 33.75 -7.12
CA ALA A 6 21.33 34.70 -6.04
C ALA A 6 21.55 33.97 -4.74
N THR A 7 22.63 34.28 -4.04
CA THR A 7 22.81 33.92 -2.64
C THR A 7 22.07 34.96 -1.83
N PHE A 8 20.97 34.58 -1.19
CA PHE A 8 20.17 35.48 -0.36
C PHE A 8 20.83 35.56 1.03
N PHE A 9 21.34 36.69 1.41
CA PHE A 9 21.80 37.01 2.74
C PHE A 9 20.91 38.11 3.33
N GLY A 10 19.98 37.75 4.17
CA GLY A 10 19.22 38.71 4.96
C GLY A 10 17.83 38.20 5.34
N ASP A 11 17.38 38.56 6.51
CA ASP A 11 16.03 38.32 7.00
C ASP A 11 15.04 39.19 6.21
N ALA A 12 14.55 38.67 5.08
CA ALA A 12 13.45 39.30 4.37
C ALA A 12 12.15 39.00 5.12
N GLN A 13 11.83 39.80 6.10
CA GLN A 13 10.50 39.85 6.69
C GLN A 13 9.57 40.65 5.76
N SER A 14 9.26 40.10 4.59
CA SER A 14 8.17 40.61 3.78
C SER A 14 6.89 39.87 4.14
N THR A 15 5.98 40.55 4.80
CA THR A 15 4.61 40.07 5.07
C THR A 15 3.66 40.35 3.90
N MET A 16 4.15 40.81 2.75
CA MET A 16 3.31 41.00 1.58
C MET A 16 2.85 39.69 1.01
N ALA A 17 1.55 39.44 1.09
CA ALA A 17 0.93 38.31 0.40
C ALA A 17 1.05 38.50 -1.12
N VAL A 18 1.68 37.56 -1.80
CA VAL A 18 1.70 37.54 -3.25
C VAL A 18 0.35 37.01 -3.74
N THR A 19 -0.40 37.82 -4.46
CA THR A 19 -1.67 37.38 -5.07
C THR A 19 -1.38 36.60 -6.35
N ALA A 20 -1.92 35.41 -6.43
CA ALA A 20 -1.83 34.58 -7.64
C ALA A 20 -2.67 35.19 -8.76
N LYS A 21 -2.16 35.09 -10.00
CA LYS A 21 -2.93 35.50 -11.18
C LYS A 21 -3.85 34.37 -11.63
N ASP A 22 -5.11 34.64 -11.80
CA ASP A 22 -6.08 33.65 -12.28
C ASP A 22 -5.83 33.30 -13.75
N ILE A 23 -5.88 32.03 -14.07
CA ILE A 23 -5.81 31.43 -15.40
C ILE A 23 -7.10 30.64 -15.61
N SER A 24 -7.87 31.02 -16.62
CA SER A 24 -9.16 30.42 -16.92
C SER A 24 -9.06 29.12 -17.76
N ASP A 25 -7.96 28.95 -18.45
CA ASP A 25 -7.74 27.79 -19.34
C ASP A 25 -6.33 27.21 -19.13
N ALA A 26 -6.28 26.02 -18.56
CA ALA A 26 -5.02 25.31 -18.29
C ALA A 26 -4.24 25.02 -19.59
N SER A 27 -4.92 24.84 -20.71
CA SER A 27 -4.26 24.57 -22.00
C SER A 27 -3.41 25.73 -22.49
N SER A 28 -3.74 26.96 -22.12
CA SER A 28 -2.99 28.16 -22.50
C SER A 28 -1.56 28.21 -21.95
N ILE A 29 -1.31 27.54 -20.83
CA ILE A 29 -0.02 27.47 -20.14
C ILE A 29 0.58 26.05 -20.17
N ALA A 30 -0.09 25.08 -20.79
CA ALA A 30 0.40 23.73 -21.02
C ALA A 30 1.44 23.68 -22.16
N SER A 31 1.94 22.49 -22.46
CA SER A 31 2.86 22.29 -23.59
C SER A 31 2.23 22.73 -24.92
N GLY A 32 2.89 23.65 -25.60
CA GLY A 32 2.37 24.28 -26.83
C GLY A 32 1.34 25.39 -26.57
N GLY A 33 1.05 25.73 -25.33
CA GLY A 33 0.20 26.85 -24.96
C GLY A 33 0.85 28.19 -25.26
N THR A 34 0.04 29.18 -25.65
CA THR A 34 0.51 30.49 -26.11
C THR A 34 1.07 31.37 -25.00
N LEU A 35 0.79 31.06 -23.75
CA LEU A 35 1.12 31.88 -22.58
C LEU A 35 2.16 31.20 -21.65
N SER A 36 2.66 30.01 -21.99
CA SER A 36 3.60 29.26 -21.13
C SER A 36 4.89 30.04 -20.85
N ASP A 37 5.46 30.69 -21.88
CA ASP A 37 6.68 31.46 -21.76
C ASP A 37 6.47 32.80 -21.02
N ASP A 38 5.31 33.41 -21.17
CA ASP A 38 4.97 34.70 -20.53
C ASP A 38 4.78 34.54 -19.02
N TYR A 39 4.41 33.35 -18.55
CA TYR A 39 4.12 33.09 -17.15
C TYR A 39 5.17 32.22 -16.45
N GLU A 40 6.30 31.93 -17.08
CA GLU A 40 7.38 31.23 -16.38
C GLU A 40 7.84 32.02 -15.14
N GLY A 41 7.84 31.34 -13.98
CA GLY A 41 8.19 31.92 -12.67
C GLY A 41 7.07 32.68 -11.99
N VAL A 42 5.89 32.77 -12.59
CA VAL A 42 4.75 33.50 -12.04
C VAL A 42 3.88 32.59 -11.17
N LEU A 43 3.39 33.11 -10.04
CA LEU A 43 2.39 32.45 -9.20
C LEU A 43 1.02 32.60 -9.85
N LEU A 44 0.43 31.47 -10.23
CA LEU A 44 -0.84 31.39 -10.93
C LEU A 44 -1.85 30.57 -10.11
N LYS A 45 -3.12 30.77 -10.43
CA LYS A 45 -4.23 29.99 -9.88
C LYS A 45 -5.10 29.47 -11.02
N LEU A 46 -5.33 28.17 -11.01
CA LEU A 46 -6.31 27.47 -11.83
C LEU A 46 -7.57 27.24 -11.01
N SER A 47 -8.75 27.33 -11.61
CA SER A 47 -10.02 27.08 -10.95
C SER A 47 -10.83 26.05 -11.72
N ASN A 48 -11.55 25.16 -10.98
CA ASN A 48 -12.43 24.13 -11.52
C ASN A 48 -11.74 23.24 -12.56
N VAL A 49 -10.58 22.68 -12.20
CA VAL A 49 -9.82 21.79 -13.09
C VAL A 49 -10.02 20.34 -12.69
N THR A 50 -10.06 19.46 -13.69
CA THR A 50 -10.25 18.01 -13.51
C THR A 50 -8.96 17.27 -13.82
N ALA A 51 -8.58 16.31 -12.99
CA ALA A 51 -7.45 15.42 -13.27
C ALA A 51 -7.78 14.48 -14.45
N SER A 52 -6.97 14.54 -15.49
CA SER A 52 -7.17 13.76 -16.73
C SER A 52 -6.21 12.57 -16.87
N VAL A 53 -5.03 12.66 -16.25
CA VAL A 53 -4.05 11.56 -16.19
C VAL A 53 -3.45 11.53 -14.80
N VAL A 54 -3.49 10.38 -14.17
CA VAL A 54 -2.85 10.13 -12.87
C VAL A 54 -1.94 8.94 -13.04
N ARG A 55 -0.74 9.01 -12.47
CA ARG A 55 0.37 8.06 -12.71
C ARG A 55 0.85 8.09 -14.17
N ASP A 56 2.10 7.74 -14.36
CA ASP A 56 2.74 7.65 -15.68
C ASP A 56 2.47 8.87 -16.60
N VAL A 57 2.44 10.06 -15.99
CA VAL A 57 2.27 11.30 -16.76
C VAL A 57 3.40 11.39 -17.78
N PRO A 58 3.07 11.53 -19.09
CA PRO A 58 4.08 11.55 -20.13
C PRO A 58 5.10 12.67 -19.93
N GLY A 59 6.39 12.31 -19.91
CA GLY A 59 7.50 13.23 -19.93
C GLY A 59 8.06 13.43 -21.35
N SER A 60 8.91 14.42 -21.54
CA SER A 60 9.67 14.57 -22.79
C SER A 60 10.63 13.37 -22.96
N GLY A 61 10.62 12.78 -24.16
CA GLY A 61 11.46 11.61 -24.45
C GLY A 61 10.90 10.26 -24.00
N GLY A 62 9.62 10.17 -23.65
CA GLY A 62 8.94 8.91 -23.29
C GLY A 62 9.17 8.46 -21.84
N SER A 63 9.74 9.30 -21.00
CA SER A 63 9.86 9.06 -19.56
C SER A 63 8.61 9.54 -18.82
N SER A 64 8.30 8.92 -17.68
CA SER A 64 7.22 9.38 -16.79
C SER A 64 7.73 10.42 -15.81
N ILE A 65 6.85 11.38 -15.44
CA ILE A 65 7.13 12.38 -14.42
C ILE A 65 6.55 11.88 -13.09
N PHE A 66 7.41 11.44 -12.19
CA PHE A 66 7.02 10.86 -10.90
C PHE A 66 6.33 11.88 -9.99
N GLY A 67 5.27 11.42 -9.30
CA GLY A 67 4.52 12.25 -8.37
C GLY A 67 3.75 13.39 -9.02
N ALA A 68 3.60 13.37 -10.34
CA ALA A 68 2.83 14.33 -11.10
C ALA A 68 1.49 13.76 -11.53
N PHE A 69 0.55 14.65 -11.81
CA PHE A 69 -0.69 14.33 -12.52
C PHE A 69 -0.95 15.40 -13.60
N MET A 70 -1.82 15.11 -14.54
CA MET A 70 -2.20 16.05 -15.58
C MET A 70 -3.67 16.44 -15.39
N VAL A 71 -3.97 17.71 -15.60
CA VAL A 71 -5.36 18.19 -15.64
C VAL A 71 -5.85 18.32 -17.09
N GLU A 72 -7.18 18.45 -17.27
CA GLU A 72 -7.76 18.79 -18.55
C GLU A 72 -7.07 20.00 -19.16
N GLY A 73 -6.85 19.97 -20.49
CA GLY A 73 -6.01 20.95 -21.15
C GLY A 73 -4.53 20.57 -21.23
N GLY A 74 -4.13 19.42 -20.68
CA GLY A 74 -2.79 18.86 -20.86
C GLY A 74 -1.70 19.49 -19.98
N LEU A 75 -2.07 20.30 -18.98
CA LEU A 75 -1.10 20.88 -18.05
C LEU A 75 -0.68 19.87 -16.99
N VAL A 76 0.64 19.72 -16.83
CA VAL A 76 1.22 18.83 -15.81
C VAL A 76 1.35 19.56 -14.48
N ILE A 77 0.72 18.99 -13.46
CA ILE A 77 0.88 19.41 -12.06
C ILE A 77 2.01 18.59 -11.45
N SER A 78 3.07 19.26 -11.09
CA SER A 78 4.32 18.61 -10.64
C SER A 78 4.39 18.45 -9.11
N GLY A 79 4.79 17.29 -8.64
CA GLY A 79 5.06 17.01 -7.24
C GLY A 79 6.41 17.48 -6.70
N THR A 80 7.19 18.27 -7.46
CA THR A 80 8.59 18.58 -7.12
C THR A 80 8.77 19.39 -5.83
N ILE A 81 7.86 20.32 -5.52
CA ILE A 81 7.90 21.10 -4.27
C ILE A 81 6.91 20.52 -3.27
N TYR A 82 5.68 20.30 -3.72
CA TYR A 82 4.64 19.67 -2.92
C TYR A 82 3.99 18.56 -3.75
N GLN A 83 4.18 17.35 -3.31
CA GLN A 83 3.52 16.20 -3.90
C GLN A 83 2.08 16.20 -3.41
N THR A 84 1.15 16.55 -4.30
CA THR A 84 -0.28 16.46 -3.98
C THR A 84 -0.60 15.01 -3.64
N PRO A 85 -1.00 14.72 -2.39
CA PRO A 85 -1.38 13.36 -2.06
C PRO A 85 -2.52 12.94 -2.98
N ARG A 86 -2.30 11.90 -3.76
CA ARG A 86 -3.27 10.99 -4.33
C ARG A 86 -4.39 11.62 -5.08
N VAL A 87 -4.08 11.87 -6.31
CA VAL A 87 -5.06 12.34 -7.28
C VAL A 87 -5.66 11.14 -7.99
N SER A 88 -6.99 11.12 -8.10
CA SER A 88 -7.73 10.13 -8.89
C SER A 88 -8.12 10.70 -10.25
N MET A 89 -8.20 9.84 -11.27
CA MET A 89 -8.69 10.23 -12.58
C MET A 89 -10.15 10.73 -12.46
N GLY A 90 -10.43 11.90 -13.03
CA GLY A 90 -11.75 12.53 -12.93
C GLY A 90 -11.96 13.36 -11.65
N GLU A 91 -10.96 13.43 -10.77
CA GLU A 91 -11.05 14.24 -9.57
C GLU A 91 -11.08 15.72 -9.92
N VAL A 92 -12.00 16.46 -9.27
CA VAL A 92 -12.20 17.89 -9.49
C VAL A 92 -11.53 18.70 -8.38
N PHE A 93 -10.73 19.67 -8.77
CA PHE A 93 -10.15 20.66 -7.87
C PHE A 93 -10.89 21.98 -8.03
N THR A 94 -11.39 22.53 -6.92
CA THR A 94 -11.94 23.88 -6.88
C THR A 94 -10.89 24.90 -7.29
N SER A 95 -9.65 24.72 -6.83
CA SER A 95 -8.50 25.48 -7.33
C SER A 95 -7.18 24.78 -7.07
N ILE A 96 -6.22 25.03 -7.94
CA ILE A 96 -4.82 24.73 -7.73
C ILE A 96 -4.02 26.01 -7.92
N THR A 97 -3.24 26.39 -6.91
CA THR A 97 -2.32 27.53 -6.97
C THR A 97 -0.89 26.99 -7.09
N GLY A 98 -0.05 27.63 -7.89
CA GLY A 98 1.32 27.14 -8.07
C GLY A 98 2.16 28.06 -8.92
N VAL A 99 3.44 27.74 -9.02
CA VAL A 99 4.37 28.45 -9.89
C VAL A 99 4.55 27.66 -11.20
N LEU A 100 4.40 28.34 -12.32
CA LEU A 100 4.71 27.74 -13.61
C LEU A 100 6.22 27.75 -13.82
N ARG A 101 6.81 26.63 -14.17
CA ARG A 101 8.22 26.50 -14.53
C ARG A 101 8.41 25.58 -15.72
N LEU A 102 9.49 25.74 -16.44
CA LEU A 102 9.88 24.76 -17.45
C LEU A 102 10.67 23.63 -16.77
N GLY A 103 10.32 22.42 -17.12
CA GLY A 103 11.05 21.23 -16.69
C GLY A 103 12.50 21.23 -17.18
N THR A 104 13.39 20.57 -16.45
CA THR A 104 14.81 20.47 -16.75
C THR A 104 15.21 19.03 -17.06
N ALA A 105 16.21 18.85 -17.92
CA ALA A 105 16.76 17.50 -18.18
C ALA A 105 17.13 16.78 -16.86
N PRO A 106 17.08 15.43 -16.82
CA PRO A 106 16.94 14.57 -17.99
C PRO A 106 15.50 14.12 -18.32
N PHE A 107 14.52 14.33 -17.43
CA PHE A 107 13.23 13.65 -17.57
C PHE A 107 12.07 14.51 -18.10
N ASP A 108 12.13 15.81 -17.88
CA ASP A 108 11.00 16.72 -18.12
C ASP A 108 11.38 17.99 -18.91
N SER A 109 12.49 17.94 -19.65
CA SER A 109 13.05 19.12 -20.36
C SER A 109 12.05 19.75 -21.33
N GLY A 110 11.77 21.03 -21.13
CA GLY A 110 10.90 21.84 -22.00
C GLY A 110 9.40 21.62 -21.77
N ILE A 111 9.00 20.81 -20.81
CA ILE A 111 7.59 20.69 -20.44
C ILE A 111 7.23 21.75 -19.41
N PRO A 112 6.15 22.55 -19.64
CA PRO A 112 5.60 23.41 -18.61
C PRO A 112 5.07 22.59 -17.43
N LEU A 113 5.61 22.85 -16.25
CA LEU A 113 5.25 22.20 -15.01
C LEU A 113 4.62 23.21 -14.06
N PHE A 114 3.40 22.96 -13.66
CA PHE A 114 2.70 23.77 -12.66
C PHE A 114 2.94 23.16 -11.27
N THR A 115 3.59 23.88 -10.39
CA THR A 115 4.14 23.35 -9.15
C THR A 115 3.50 24.02 -7.94
N PRO A 116 2.59 23.33 -7.22
CA PRO A 116 2.06 23.76 -5.93
C PRO A 116 3.19 23.88 -4.90
N ARG A 117 3.07 24.84 -3.96
CA ARG A 117 4.08 25.13 -2.93
C ARG A 117 3.81 24.37 -1.63
N GLY A 118 2.55 23.96 -1.40
CA GLY A 118 2.09 23.27 -0.19
C GLY A 118 0.63 22.87 -0.29
N GLU A 119 0.14 22.23 0.76
CA GLU A 119 -1.23 21.71 0.84
C GLU A 119 -2.29 22.78 0.60
N ALA A 120 -2.12 23.97 1.17
CA ALA A 120 -3.05 25.09 1.02
C ALA A 120 -3.22 25.58 -0.43
N ASP A 121 -2.29 25.25 -1.33
CA ASP A 121 -2.36 25.59 -2.75
C ASP A 121 -3.29 24.65 -3.53
N VAL A 122 -3.72 23.51 -2.95
CA VAL A 122 -4.53 22.50 -3.62
C VAL A 122 -5.87 22.35 -2.91
N VAL A 123 -6.93 22.90 -3.51
CA VAL A 123 -8.29 22.85 -2.94
C VAL A 123 -9.13 21.89 -3.76
N ARG A 124 -9.49 20.76 -3.18
CA ARG A 124 -10.33 19.73 -3.78
C ARG A 124 -11.81 20.12 -3.70
N ALA A 125 -12.59 19.82 -4.73
CA ALA A 125 -14.04 20.03 -4.69
C ALA A 125 -14.70 19.02 -3.71
N ASN A 126 -14.22 17.80 -3.74
CA ASN A 126 -14.60 16.74 -2.81
C ASN A 126 -13.33 16.15 -2.22
N PRO A 127 -12.91 16.60 -1.03
CA PRO A 127 -11.75 15.99 -0.38
C PRO A 127 -12.03 14.50 -0.15
N PRO A 128 -11.01 13.65 -0.30
CA PRO A 128 -11.17 12.23 -0.02
C PRO A 128 -11.61 12.03 1.43
N GLU A 129 -12.44 11.04 1.62
CA GLU A 129 -12.88 10.63 2.95
C GLU A 129 -11.66 10.21 3.80
N LEU A 130 -11.63 10.63 5.06
CA LEU A 130 -10.55 10.26 5.98
C LEU A 130 -11.07 9.21 6.97
N THR A 131 -10.46 8.05 6.96
CA THR A 131 -10.73 6.96 7.91
C THR A 131 -9.60 6.89 8.93
N THR A 132 -9.95 6.97 10.22
CA THR A 132 -8.99 6.97 11.34
C THR A 132 -8.99 5.69 12.16
N SER A 133 -9.79 4.69 11.78
CA SER A 133 -9.92 3.40 12.48
C SER A 133 -9.70 2.24 11.51
N ILE A 134 -8.82 1.31 11.89
CA ILE A 134 -8.66 0.05 11.14
C ILE A 134 -9.97 -0.73 11.15
N LYS A 135 -10.70 -0.74 12.27
CA LYS A 135 -11.99 -1.42 12.36
C LYS A 135 -12.98 -0.86 11.34
N ALA A 136 -13.12 0.47 11.26
CA ALA A 136 -14.00 1.08 10.28
C ALA A 136 -13.61 0.72 8.84
N LEU A 137 -12.31 0.57 8.55
CA LEU A 137 -11.83 0.13 7.25
C LEU A 137 -12.16 -1.33 6.96
N GLN A 138 -12.08 -2.20 7.94
CA GLN A 138 -12.19 -3.66 7.77
C GLN A 138 -13.61 -4.21 7.93
N ASP A 139 -14.48 -3.53 8.66
CA ASP A 139 -15.84 -3.99 8.97
C ASP A 139 -16.87 -3.32 8.06
N ASP A 140 -17.38 -4.04 7.05
CA ASP A 140 -18.43 -3.53 6.14
C ASP A 140 -19.72 -3.10 6.86
N SER A 141 -19.93 -3.56 8.08
CA SER A 141 -21.09 -3.19 8.88
C SER A 141 -20.88 -1.94 9.73
N ASP A 142 -19.63 -1.42 9.78
CA ASP A 142 -19.32 -0.19 10.51
C ASP A 142 -19.98 1.00 9.79
N PRO A 143 -20.72 1.86 10.51
CA PRO A 143 -21.35 3.04 9.89
C PRO A 143 -20.35 4.04 9.31
N ASN A 144 -19.10 3.97 9.70
CA ASN A 144 -18.01 4.79 9.18
C ASN A 144 -17.15 4.04 8.15
N HIS A 145 -17.62 2.90 7.64
CA HIS A 145 -16.89 2.16 6.59
C HIS A 145 -16.81 3.01 5.32
N PRO A 146 -15.59 3.32 4.82
CA PRO A 146 -15.42 4.18 3.66
C PRO A 146 -15.77 3.43 2.36
N THR A 147 -16.17 4.17 1.35
CA THR A 147 -16.27 3.61 0.00
C THR A 147 -14.87 3.38 -0.57
N LEU A 148 -14.44 2.14 -0.66
CA LEU A 148 -13.12 1.78 -1.15
C LEU A 148 -13.00 1.96 -2.66
N CYS A 149 -11.84 2.40 -3.12
CA CYS A 149 -11.50 2.30 -4.52
C CYS A 149 -11.05 0.87 -4.84
N VAL A 150 -11.44 0.37 -6.01
CA VAL A 150 -11.10 -0.97 -6.48
C VAL A 150 -9.87 -0.91 -7.36
N SER A 151 -8.86 -1.73 -7.06
CA SER A 151 -7.64 -1.85 -7.84
C SER A 151 -7.50 -3.26 -8.42
N ARG A 152 -8.06 -3.46 -9.61
CA ARG A 152 -7.90 -4.68 -10.42
C ARG A 152 -7.16 -4.35 -11.72
N GLY A 153 -5.91 -3.85 -11.57
CA GLY A 153 -5.10 -3.42 -12.72
C GLY A 153 -5.24 -1.93 -13.08
N MET A 154 -6.40 -1.31 -12.94
CA MET A 154 -6.60 0.14 -12.96
C MET A 154 -7.42 0.54 -11.74
N THR A 155 -6.96 1.53 -11.00
CA THR A 155 -7.71 2.07 -9.87
C THR A 155 -8.92 2.82 -10.37
N THR A 156 -10.10 2.46 -9.89
CA THR A 156 -11.36 3.15 -10.22
C THR A 156 -11.93 3.78 -8.95
N GLY A 157 -12.40 5.02 -9.07
CA GLY A 157 -12.92 5.79 -7.94
C GLY A 157 -11.85 6.58 -7.18
N VAL A 158 -12.30 7.43 -6.26
CA VAL A 158 -11.43 8.16 -5.33
C VAL A 158 -11.16 7.26 -4.14
N CYS A 159 -9.87 6.96 -3.87
CA CYS A 159 -9.51 6.15 -2.73
C CYS A 159 -9.63 6.97 -1.45
N PRO A 160 -10.31 6.47 -0.41
CA PRO A 160 -10.36 7.14 0.88
C PRO A 160 -8.95 7.19 1.49
N LEU A 161 -8.66 8.27 2.18
CA LEU A 161 -7.43 8.42 2.95
C LEU A 161 -7.58 7.70 4.29
N VAL A 162 -6.48 7.16 4.79
CA VAL A 162 -6.40 6.63 6.15
C VAL A 162 -5.32 7.36 6.94
N GLU A 163 -5.58 7.57 8.22
CA GLU A 163 -4.61 7.99 9.21
C GLU A 163 -4.84 7.19 10.48
N PHE A 164 -3.99 6.20 10.72
CA PHE A 164 -4.05 5.37 11.92
C PHE A 164 -2.94 5.78 12.89
N THR A 165 -3.32 6.18 14.08
CA THR A 165 -2.39 6.59 15.13
C THR A 165 -2.17 5.46 16.12
N ASP A 166 -0.95 5.37 16.65
CA ASP A 166 -0.57 4.44 17.73
C ASP A 166 -0.81 2.96 17.41
N VAL A 167 -0.73 2.59 16.12
CA VAL A 167 -0.83 1.18 15.69
C VAL A 167 0.52 0.48 15.82
N VAL A 168 0.50 -0.82 16.08
CA VAL A 168 1.71 -1.62 16.28
C VAL A 168 2.00 -2.46 15.06
N VAL A 169 3.25 -2.46 14.63
CA VAL A 169 3.73 -3.31 13.53
C VAL A 169 3.82 -4.77 14.02
N THR A 170 3.09 -5.66 13.36
CA THR A 170 3.00 -7.09 13.73
C THR A 170 3.81 -8.00 12.82
N ALA A 171 4.07 -7.58 11.59
CA ALA A 171 4.91 -8.29 10.63
C ALA A 171 5.48 -7.33 9.58
N VAL A 172 6.64 -7.67 9.01
CA VAL A 172 7.33 -6.87 7.98
C VAL A 172 7.95 -7.76 6.90
N ASP A 173 8.31 -7.14 5.79
CA ASP A 173 9.11 -7.72 4.69
C ASP A 173 8.47 -8.90 3.94
N SER A 174 7.15 -9.05 4.00
CA SER A 174 6.49 -10.02 3.14
C SER A 174 6.58 -9.59 1.67
N TYR A 175 6.95 -10.55 0.84
CA TYR A 175 7.07 -10.33 -0.61
C TYR A 175 5.69 -10.10 -1.24
N VAL A 176 5.55 -9.00 -1.98
CA VAL A 176 4.35 -8.71 -2.80
C VAL A 176 4.71 -8.79 -4.29
N SER A 177 5.80 -8.13 -4.67
CA SER A 177 6.34 -8.15 -6.03
C SER A 177 7.82 -7.77 -6.02
N ARG A 178 8.45 -7.73 -7.19
CA ARG A 178 9.86 -7.32 -7.32
C ARG A 178 10.15 -5.96 -6.64
N ASN A 179 9.21 -5.03 -6.73
CA ASN A 179 9.39 -3.64 -6.27
C ASN A 179 8.54 -3.30 -5.05
N LEU A 180 7.76 -4.25 -4.51
CA LEU A 180 6.83 -4.01 -3.41
C LEU A 180 7.02 -5.04 -2.30
N ARG A 181 6.86 -4.56 -1.07
CA ARG A 181 6.80 -5.36 0.15
C ARG A 181 5.52 -5.04 0.91
N ALA A 182 5.19 -5.89 1.86
CA ALA A 182 4.10 -5.62 2.78
C ALA A 182 4.58 -5.72 4.23
N MET A 183 3.96 -4.89 5.07
CA MET A 183 3.96 -5.03 6.52
C MET A 183 2.50 -5.09 6.98
N TRP A 184 2.29 -5.53 8.20
CA TRP A 184 0.98 -5.51 8.86
C TRP A 184 1.06 -4.68 10.12
N VAL A 185 -0.02 -3.95 10.36
CA VAL A 185 -0.19 -3.17 11.58
C VAL A 185 -1.49 -3.56 12.26
N GLN A 186 -1.52 -3.43 13.57
CA GLN A 186 -2.69 -3.80 14.37
C GLN A 186 -3.00 -2.72 15.41
N ASP A 187 -4.28 -2.43 15.56
CA ASP A 187 -4.82 -1.65 16.67
C ASP A 187 -4.94 -2.54 17.90
N THR A 188 -4.07 -2.32 18.88
CA THR A 188 -4.01 -3.12 20.11
C THR A 188 -5.08 -2.73 21.14
N THR A 189 -5.88 -1.72 20.88
CA THR A 189 -7.02 -1.35 21.73
C THR A 189 -8.23 -2.24 21.49
N VAL A 190 -8.30 -2.93 20.35
CA VAL A 190 -9.34 -3.90 20.01
C VAL A 190 -9.01 -5.25 20.64
N THR A 191 -9.60 -5.52 21.80
CA THR A 191 -9.19 -6.64 22.66
C THR A 191 -9.60 -8.02 22.14
N ASP A 192 -10.66 -8.13 21.32
CA ASP A 192 -11.07 -9.38 20.67
C ASP A 192 -10.35 -9.61 19.34
N GLY A 193 -9.54 -8.63 18.91
CA GLY A 193 -8.74 -8.65 17.70
C GLY A 193 -9.52 -8.61 16.39
N ARG A 194 -10.85 -8.62 16.43
CA ARG A 194 -11.68 -8.61 15.21
C ARG A 194 -11.57 -7.27 14.52
N PHE A 195 -11.27 -7.29 13.21
CA PHE A 195 -11.08 -6.08 12.41
C PHE A 195 -9.97 -5.15 12.92
N ALA A 196 -9.00 -5.70 13.65
CA ALA A 196 -7.93 -4.92 14.29
C ALA A 196 -6.69 -4.75 13.41
N GLY A 197 -6.52 -5.54 12.39
CA GLY A 197 -5.31 -5.59 11.56
C GLY A 197 -5.52 -5.10 10.14
N VAL A 198 -4.46 -4.60 9.51
CA VAL A 198 -4.48 -4.24 8.09
C VAL A 198 -3.11 -4.44 7.44
N LYS A 199 -3.14 -4.87 6.20
CA LYS A 199 -1.97 -4.95 5.31
C LYS A 199 -1.58 -3.57 4.81
N VAL A 200 -0.28 -3.28 4.83
CA VAL A 200 0.30 -2.03 4.33
C VAL A 200 1.33 -2.36 3.27
N VAL A 201 1.15 -1.85 2.05
CA VAL A 201 2.06 -2.07 0.94
C VAL A 201 2.99 -0.87 0.77
N TYR A 202 4.28 -1.12 0.65
CA TYR A 202 5.33 -0.12 0.52
C TYR A 202 6.37 -0.51 -0.54
N ALA A 203 7.20 0.44 -0.97
CA ALA A 203 8.24 0.17 -1.96
C ALA A 203 9.39 -0.64 -1.34
N ALA A 204 9.95 -1.58 -2.10
CA ALA A 204 11.02 -2.46 -1.60
C ALA A 204 12.32 -1.73 -1.29
N ASP A 205 12.50 -0.51 -1.81
CA ASP A 205 13.63 0.40 -1.59
C ASP A 205 13.34 1.51 -0.56
N ASP A 206 12.16 1.51 0.07
CA ASP A 206 11.84 2.42 1.15
C ASP A 206 12.84 2.25 2.31
N THR A 207 13.26 3.37 2.88
CA THR A 207 14.17 3.42 4.04
C THR A 207 13.41 3.72 5.32
N GLY A 208 13.96 3.28 6.45
CA GLY A 208 13.33 3.52 7.76
C GLY A 208 12.05 2.71 7.96
N VAL A 209 11.97 1.52 7.35
CA VAL A 209 10.86 0.58 7.58
C VAL A 209 10.79 0.24 9.07
N PRO A 210 9.61 0.35 9.70
CA PRO A 210 9.47 0.07 11.12
C PRO A 210 9.75 -1.41 11.43
N ALA A 211 10.36 -1.67 12.58
CA ALA A 211 10.53 -3.04 13.06
C ALA A 211 9.24 -3.57 13.70
N ILE A 212 9.11 -4.90 13.75
CA ILE A 212 8.04 -5.57 14.50
C ILE A 212 8.05 -5.07 15.95
N GLY A 213 6.88 -4.69 16.45
CA GLY A 213 6.69 -4.13 17.78
C GLY A 213 6.80 -2.60 17.86
N ASN A 214 7.28 -1.91 16.82
CA ASN A 214 7.25 -0.46 16.81
C ASN A 214 5.81 0.06 16.76
N ARG A 215 5.57 1.19 17.45
CA ARG A 215 4.34 1.95 17.30
C ARG A 215 4.54 3.03 16.26
N ILE A 216 3.54 3.20 15.42
CA ILE A 216 3.60 4.16 14.31
C ILE A 216 2.30 4.94 14.17
N THR A 217 2.42 6.13 13.61
CA THR A 217 1.33 6.79 12.91
C THR A 217 1.48 6.47 11.43
N LEU A 218 0.45 5.92 10.83
CA LEU A 218 0.41 5.47 9.44
C LEU A 218 -0.59 6.32 8.67
N SER A 219 -0.17 6.89 7.57
CA SER A 219 -1.06 7.52 6.59
C SER A 219 -1.01 6.76 5.29
N GLY A 220 -2.13 6.69 4.61
CA GLY A 220 -2.16 5.88 3.43
C GLY A 220 -3.48 6.04 2.65
N GLU A 221 -3.63 5.31 1.51
CA GLU A 221 -4.89 5.09 0.79
C GLU A 221 -5.44 3.73 1.12
N ALA A 222 -6.74 3.68 1.42
CA ALA A 222 -7.43 2.42 1.52
C ALA A 222 -7.87 1.93 0.12
N VAL A 223 -7.52 0.71 -0.18
CA VAL A 223 -7.76 0.09 -1.49
C VAL A 223 -8.31 -1.30 -1.29
N ASP A 224 -9.37 -1.62 -2.02
CA ASP A 224 -9.75 -3.00 -2.27
C ASP A 224 -8.88 -3.53 -3.42
N TYR A 225 -7.94 -4.40 -3.10
CA TYR A 225 -7.05 -5.03 -4.08
C TYR A 225 -7.40 -6.51 -4.24
N TYR A 226 -8.18 -6.82 -5.28
CA TYR A 226 -8.69 -8.18 -5.52
C TYR A 226 -9.41 -8.78 -4.30
N ASP A 227 -10.37 -8.02 -3.77
CA ASP A 227 -11.16 -8.37 -2.59
C ASP A 227 -10.39 -8.41 -1.25
N GLY A 228 -9.09 -8.10 -1.25
CA GLY A 228 -8.24 -7.91 -0.06
C GLY A 228 -8.07 -6.43 0.28
N ARG A 229 -8.30 -6.06 1.53
CA ARG A 229 -8.17 -4.68 1.99
C ARG A 229 -6.75 -4.36 2.38
N GLN A 230 -6.23 -3.28 1.83
CA GLN A 230 -4.88 -2.86 2.13
C GLN A 230 -4.72 -1.34 2.07
N VAL A 231 -3.67 -0.86 2.75
CA VAL A 231 -3.21 0.52 2.63
C VAL A 231 -2.06 0.55 1.63
N GLN A 232 -2.19 1.42 0.62
CA GLN A 232 -1.16 1.64 -0.39
C GLN A 232 -0.63 3.07 -0.31
N PHE A 233 0.48 3.36 -1.01
CA PHE A 233 1.14 4.67 -1.00
C PHE A 233 1.32 5.20 0.42
N SER A 234 1.73 4.33 1.30
CA SER A 234 1.83 4.61 2.72
C SER A 234 3.03 5.48 3.05
N SER A 235 2.86 6.28 4.08
CA SER A 235 3.93 6.93 4.82
C SER A 235 3.71 6.69 6.30
N TRP A 236 4.79 6.67 7.08
CA TRP A 236 4.72 6.39 8.49
C TRP A 236 5.68 7.26 9.28
N GLN A 237 5.31 7.49 10.53
CA GLN A 237 6.19 8.07 11.54
C GLN A 237 6.28 7.08 12.71
N ILE A 238 7.49 6.67 13.06
CA ILE A 238 7.72 5.84 14.23
C ILE A 238 7.55 6.74 15.46
N THR A 239 6.56 6.43 16.30
CA THR A 239 6.24 7.20 17.51
C THR A 239 6.86 6.58 18.74
N ASP A 240 7.09 5.26 18.75
CA ASP A 240 7.77 4.54 19.81
C ASP A 240 8.57 3.37 19.23
N THR A 241 9.84 3.28 19.60
CA THR A 241 10.76 2.20 19.26
C THR A 241 10.86 1.12 20.34
N THR A 242 10.21 1.32 21.49
CA THR A 242 10.13 0.26 22.49
C THR A 242 9.29 -0.88 21.91
N THR A 243 9.88 -2.07 21.88
CA THR A 243 9.23 -3.23 21.27
C THR A 243 7.98 -3.60 22.04
N ALA A 244 6.82 -3.25 21.53
CA ALA A 244 5.54 -3.69 22.08
C ALA A 244 5.32 -5.15 21.67
N SER A 245 5.07 -6.01 22.64
CA SER A 245 4.62 -7.38 22.35
C SER A 245 3.12 -7.35 22.05
N VAL A 246 2.75 -7.64 20.81
CA VAL A 246 1.35 -7.88 20.46
C VAL A 246 1.05 -9.34 20.75
N ALA A 247 0.15 -9.57 21.69
CA ALA A 247 -0.35 -10.93 21.93
C ALA A 247 -1.21 -11.36 20.73
N ALA A 248 -0.91 -12.54 20.17
CA ALA A 248 -1.76 -13.11 19.13
C ALA A 248 -3.15 -13.45 19.68
N VAL A 249 -4.19 -13.17 18.90
CA VAL A 249 -5.55 -13.55 19.24
C VAL A 249 -5.71 -15.06 19.08
N ILE A 250 -6.12 -15.75 20.13
CA ILE A 250 -6.39 -17.20 20.06
C ILE A 250 -7.75 -17.40 19.41
N VAL A 251 -7.76 -18.09 18.25
CA VAL A 251 -8.98 -18.33 17.47
C VAL A 251 -9.12 -19.85 17.25
N PRO A 252 -10.33 -20.41 17.41
CA PRO A 252 -10.57 -21.80 17.03
C PRO A 252 -10.22 -22.03 15.55
N SER A 253 -9.49 -23.08 15.24
CA SER A 253 -9.10 -23.37 13.85
C SER A 253 -10.30 -23.54 12.91
N THR A 254 -11.45 -24.02 13.44
CA THR A 254 -12.69 -24.15 12.68
C THR A 254 -13.26 -22.82 12.17
N ASP A 255 -12.93 -21.72 12.84
CA ASP A 255 -13.41 -20.38 12.45
C ASP A 255 -12.54 -19.74 11.37
N LEU A 256 -11.32 -20.26 11.17
CA LEU A 256 -10.34 -19.74 10.19
C LEU A 256 -10.23 -20.61 8.92
N GLY A 257 -11.08 -21.64 8.80
CA GLY A 257 -11.06 -22.53 7.64
C GLY A 257 -11.37 -21.82 6.31
N ARG A 258 -10.89 -22.39 5.22
CA ARG A 258 -11.09 -21.86 3.85
C ARG A 258 -12.57 -21.66 3.56
N GLY A 259 -12.89 -20.46 3.01
CA GLY A 259 -14.27 -20.10 2.69
C GLY A 259 -15.18 -19.85 3.93
N SER A 260 -14.62 -19.87 5.14
CA SER A 260 -15.36 -19.51 6.34
C SER A 260 -15.54 -17.98 6.43
N GLY A 261 -16.76 -17.49 6.40
CA GLY A 261 -17.04 -16.08 6.65
C GLY A 261 -16.63 -15.62 8.06
N ALA A 262 -16.42 -16.55 9.00
CA ALA A 262 -15.94 -16.25 10.34
C ALA A 262 -14.46 -15.83 10.36
N ALA A 263 -13.70 -16.15 9.32
CA ALA A 263 -12.30 -15.78 9.18
C ALA A 263 -12.12 -14.31 8.76
N ASN A 264 -13.06 -13.72 8.03
CA ASN A 264 -12.95 -12.36 7.49
C ASN A 264 -12.62 -11.30 8.56
N PRO A 265 -13.21 -11.31 9.77
CA PRO A 265 -12.86 -10.36 10.80
C PRO A 265 -11.40 -10.38 11.27
N TYR A 266 -10.67 -11.42 10.92
CA TYR A 266 -9.26 -11.58 11.31
C TYR A 266 -8.28 -11.24 10.17
N GLU A 267 -8.75 -10.77 9.03
CA GLU A 267 -7.86 -10.30 7.96
C GLU A 267 -6.88 -9.24 8.49
N GLY A 268 -5.59 -9.44 8.24
CA GLY A 268 -4.52 -8.58 8.70
C GLY A 268 -4.12 -8.74 10.18
N VAL A 269 -4.82 -9.55 10.94
CA VAL A 269 -4.61 -9.74 12.39
C VAL A 269 -3.59 -10.82 12.68
N LEU A 270 -2.77 -10.62 13.72
CA LEU A 270 -1.92 -11.64 14.29
C LEU A 270 -2.77 -12.61 15.13
N VAL A 271 -2.94 -13.83 14.63
CA VAL A 271 -3.76 -14.85 15.29
C VAL A 271 -2.92 -16.08 15.67
N ARG A 272 -3.45 -16.89 16.57
CA ARG A 272 -2.88 -18.16 17.01
C ARG A 272 -3.96 -19.23 17.02
N ILE A 273 -3.67 -20.36 16.40
CA ILE A 273 -4.45 -21.59 16.51
C ILE A 273 -3.70 -22.60 17.37
N GLU A 274 -4.44 -23.44 18.07
CA GLU A 274 -3.84 -24.38 19.03
C GLU A 274 -4.31 -25.83 18.76
N ASN A 275 -3.43 -26.79 19.11
CA ASN A 275 -3.71 -28.24 19.06
C ASN A 275 -4.21 -28.68 17.68
N VAL A 276 -3.46 -28.35 16.63
CA VAL A 276 -3.81 -28.66 15.24
C VAL A 276 -2.88 -29.73 14.66
N SER A 277 -3.37 -30.43 13.65
CA SER A 277 -2.59 -31.42 12.89
C SER A 277 -2.70 -31.16 11.39
N VAL A 278 -1.67 -31.52 10.63
CA VAL A 278 -1.68 -31.44 9.17
C VAL A 278 -2.71 -32.41 8.61
N THR A 279 -3.68 -31.89 7.88
CA THR A 279 -4.74 -32.68 7.23
C THR A 279 -4.47 -32.92 5.76
N GLN A 280 -3.78 -31.99 5.11
CA GLN A 280 -3.41 -32.13 3.71
C GLN A 280 -2.10 -31.37 3.46
N THR A 281 -1.20 -31.99 2.72
CA THR A 281 0.00 -31.38 2.15
C THR A 281 -0.23 -31.04 0.68
N CYS A 282 0.62 -30.20 0.08
CA CYS A 282 0.55 -29.88 -1.34
C CYS A 282 -0.78 -29.23 -1.73
N VAL A 283 -1.17 -28.24 -0.99
CA VAL A 283 -2.35 -27.44 -1.32
C VAL A 283 -2.01 -26.50 -2.47
N GLU A 284 -2.65 -26.69 -3.61
CA GLU A 284 -2.43 -25.85 -4.76
C GLU A 284 -2.88 -24.41 -4.47
N ALA A 285 -1.99 -23.44 -4.73
CA ALA A 285 -2.44 -22.11 -5.08
C ALA A 285 -3.15 -22.16 -6.44
N ASN A 286 -4.06 -21.24 -6.73
CA ASN A 286 -4.93 -21.21 -7.94
C ASN A 286 -4.21 -21.37 -9.31
N ASN A 287 -2.89 -21.51 -9.35
CA ASN A 287 -2.08 -21.65 -10.55
C ASN A 287 -1.43 -23.04 -10.72
N GLY A 288 -1.83 -24.03 -9.93
CA GLY A 288 -1.30 -25.41 -10.01
C GLY A 288 0.14 -25.58 -9.54
N ARG A 289 0.67 -24.63 -8.75
CA ARG A 289 2.03 -24.70 -8.19
C ARG A 289 1.98 -24.98 -6.70
N ASP A 290 2.83 -25.89 -6.24
CA ASP A 290 3.07 -26.11 -4.80
C ASP A 290 4.11 -25.10 -4.30
N PHE A 291 3.70 -24.24 -3.37
CA PHE A 291 4.57 -23.29 -2.70
C PHE A 291 4.93 -23.72 -1.26
N GLY A 292 4.80 -25.00 -0.95
CA GLY A 292 4.97 -25.53 0.39
C GLY A 292 3.77 -25.29 1.31
N ASN A 293 2.62 -24.91 0.75
CA ASN A 293 1.40 -24.68 1.50
C ASN A 293 0.79 -26.01 1.99
N PHE A 294 0.08 -25.97 3.11
CA PHE A 294 -0.61 -27.13 3.66
C PHE A 294 -1.87 -26.73 4.44
N LEU A 295 -2.76 -27.68 4.67
CA LEU A 295 -3.93 -27.49 5.52
C LEU A 295 -3.71 -28.16 6.88
N VAL A 296 -4.27 -27.54 7.90
CA VAL A 296 -4.36 -28.13 9.24
C VAL A 296 -5.82 -28.30 9.66
N THR A 297 -6.04 -28.97 10.81
CA THR A 297 -7.35 -29.17 11.42
C THR A 297 -8.20 -27.90 11.36
N GLY A 298 -9.47 -28.05 10.95
CA GLY A 298 -10.37 -26.93 10.72
C GLY A 298 -10.27 -26.34 9.31
N ASP A 299 -9.53 -27.00 8.41
CA ASP A 299 -9.31 -26.56 7.02
C ASP A 299 -8.59 -25.20 6.90
N VAL A 300 -7.75 -24.88 7.90
CA VAL A 300 -6.96 -23.64 7.89
C VAL A 300 -5.81 -23.76 6.91
N PHE A 301 -5.72 -22.79 5.99
CA PHE A 301 -4.68 -22.76 4.99
C PHE A 301 -3.43 -22.06 5.52
N LEU A 302 -2.31 -22.79 5.58
CA LEU A 302 -1.00 -22.27 5.96
C LEU A 302 -0.26 -21.83 4.71
N GLY A 303 0.03 -20.52 4.62
CA GLY A 303 0.74 -19.90 3.52
C GLY A 303 2.21 -19.62 3.84
N SER A 304 3.01 -19.32 2.80
CA SER A 304 4.46 -19.06 2.88
C SER A 304 4.83 -17.62 2.51
N GLY A 305 3.93 -16.66 2.78
CA GLY A 305 4.06 -15.26 2.32
C GLY A 305 5.27 -14.49 2.85
N PHE A 306 5.85 -14.90 3.99
CA PHE A 306 7.05 -14.29 4.57
C PHE A 306 8.35 -14.95 4.13
N ASN A 307 8.36 -15.65 2.99
CA ASN A 307 9.49 -16.52 2.60
C ASN A 307 9.89 -17.49 3.71
N TYR A 308 8.97 -17.75 4.64
CA TYR A 308 9.15 -18.75 5.65
C TYR A 308 9.08 -20.11 4.97
N ASP A 309 10.24 -20.72 4.88
CA ASP A 309 10.34 -22.06 4.36
C ASP A 309 10.13 -23.07 5.49
N TYR A 310 8.98 -23.67 5.52
CA TYR A 310 8.67 -24.75 6.46
C TYR A 310 9.67 -25.92 6.39
N ASN A 311 10.56 -25.88 5.41
CA ASN A 311 11.52 -26.93 5.12
C ASN A 311 12.97 -26.53 5.40
N GLY A 312 13.23 -25.28 5.88
CA GLY A 312 14.59 -24.80 6.17
C GLY A 312 15.42 -24.42 4.94
N GLU A 313 14.83 -24.39 3.75
CA GLU A 313 15.49 -23.98 2.51
C GLU A 313 14.66 -22.93 1.76
N SER A 314 15.33 -21.98 1.11
CA SER A 314 14.65 -20.92 0.37
C SER A 314 13.79 -21.49 -0.76
N VAL A 315 12.53 -21.10 -0.78
CA VAL A 315 11.47 -21.50 -1.76
C VAL A 315 11.84 -21.23 -3.23
N SER A 316 13.00 -20.63 -3.48
CA SER A 316 13.41 -20.20 -4.81
C SER A 316 13.74 -21.32 -5.79
N THR A 317 13.84 -22.58 -5.34
CA THR A 317 14.34 -23.66 -6.20
C THR A 317 13.46 -24.89 -6.35
N ALA A 318 12.39 -25.03 -5.59
CA ALA A 318 11.49 -26.20 -5.68
C ALA A 318 10.13 -25.85 -6.27
N MET A 319 10.10 -25.23 -7.46
CA MET A 319 8.87 -25.22 -8.24
C MET A 319 8.69 -26.60 -8.87
N CYS A 320 7.89 -27.43 -8.25
CA CYS A 320 7.41 -28.64 -8.91
C CYS A 320 6.26 -28.26 -9.84
N ASP A 321 6.47 -28.25 -11.15
CA ASP A 321 5.38 -28.24 -12.11
C ASP A 321 4.64 -29.59 -11.98
N MET A 322 3.43 -29.57 -11.45
CA MET A 322 2.66 -30.76 -11.15
C MET A 322 1.45 -30.96 -12.07
N PRO A 323 1.35 -32.09 -12.73
CA PRO A 323 0.08 -32.55 -13.32
C PRO A 323 -0.65 -33.62 -12.52
N SER A 324 -0.31 -33.94 -11.25
CA SER A 324 -0.98 -35.02 -10.54
C SER A 324 -1.01 -34.85 -9.01
N VAL A 325 -2.06 -35.41 -8.42
CA VAL A 325 -2.46 -35.44 -7.01
C VAL A 325 -1.38 -35.94 -6.01
N ASP A 326 -0.25 -36.36 -6.53
CA ASP A 326 0.85 -36.88 -5.76
C ASP A 326 2.01 -35.86 -5.80
N CYS A 327 2.15 -35.04 -4.74
CA CYS A 327 3.27 -34.12 -4.57
C CYS A 327 4.64 -34.81 -4.49
N SER A 328 4.79 -35.97 -5.07
CA SER A 328 6.07 -36.55 -5.33
C SER A 328 6.73 -35.78 -6.47
N CYS A 329 7.51 -34.75 -6.15
CA CYS A 329 8.54 -34.28 -7.05
C CYS A 329 9.47 -35.46 -7.33
N ALA A 330 9.15 -36.25 -8.35
CA ALA A 330 9.90 -37.44 -8.70
C ALA A 330 11.35 -37.03 -9.00
N GLY A 331 12.25 -37.37 -8.05
CA GLY A 331 13.67 -37.11 -8.18
C GLY A 331 14.24 -35.91 -7.38
N MET A 332 13.45 -35.16 -6.63
CA MET A 332 13.95 -34.17 -5.67
C MET A 332 13.86 -34.77 -4.25
N SER A 333 14.97 -34.78 -3.52
CA SER A 333 14.96 -35.06 -2.10
C SER A 333 14.15 -33.97 -1.41
N ARG A 334 13.01 -34.34 -0.80
CA ARG A 334 12.34 -33.40 0.11
C ARG A 334 13.32 -33.12 1.25
N PRO A 335 13.48 -31.83 1.64
CA PRO A 335 14.22 -31.51 2.86
C PRO A 335 13.65 -32.32 4.05
N ASN A 336 14.49 -32.63 5.02
CA ASN A 336 14.14 -33.47 6.18
C ASN A 336 12.98 -32.90 7.05
N ASP A 337 12.56 -31.66 6.80
CA ASP A 337 11.51 -30.94 7.54
C ASP A 337 10.19 -30.80 6.78
N ALA A 338 10.04 -31.44 5.61
CA ALA A 338 8.79 -31.42 4.88
C ALA A 338 7.63 -31.91 5.78
N ARG A 339 6.55 -31.11 5.83
CA ARG A 339 5.35 -31.48 6.58
C ARG A 339 4.74 -32.73 6.00
N THR A 340 4.30 -33.64 6.89
CA THR A 340 3.58 -34.83 6.52
C THR A 340 2.18 -34.79 7.11
N GLN A 341 1.25 -35.44 6.43
CA GLN A 341 -0.11 -35.57 6.97
C GLN A 341 -0.03 -36.31 8.32
N GLY A 342 -0.70 -35.72 9.32
CA GLY A 342 -0.69 -36.23 10.70
C GLY A 342 0.34 -35.55 11.61
N ASP A 343 1.25 -34.72 11.09
CA ASP A 343 2.14 -33.91 11.94
C ASP A 343 1.28 -33.01 12.85
N THR A 344 1.68 -32.89 14.12
CA THR A 344 0.91 -32.13 15.12
C THR A 344 1.67 -30.90 15.61
N PHE A 345 0.93 -29.86 15.95
CA PHE A 345 1.45 -28.64 16.53
C PHE A 345 0.67 -28.27 17.79
N GLN A 346 1.39 -27.88 18.85
CA GLN A 346 0.77 -27.28 20.02
C GLN A 346 0.13 -25.92 19.66
N SER A 347 0.83 -25.15 18.84
CA SER A 347 0.27 -23.90 18.30
C SER A 347 0.98 -23.46 17.03
N ILE A 348 0.24 -22.74 16.20
CA ILE A 348 0.75 -21.99 15.07
C ILE A 348 0.24 -20.54 15.20
N THR A 349 1.17 -19.60 15.20
CA THR A 349 0.91 -18.16 15.20
C THR A 349 1.21 -17.61 13.81
N GLY A 350 0.51 -16.56 13.37
CA GLY A 350 0.78 -15.94 12.09
C GLY A 350 -0.18 -14.81 11.79
N ILE A 351 0.03 -14.18 10.65
CA ILE A 351 -0.89 -13.15 10.14
C ILE A 351 -1.95 -13.83 9.27
N MET A 352 -3.22 -13.47 9.47
CA MET A 352 -4.27 -13.83 8.52
C MET A 352 -4.17 -12.91 7.31
N ASN A 353 -3.56 -13.38 6.24
CA ASN A 353 -3.35 -12.63 5.02
C ASN A 353 -4.34 -13.06 3.93
N PHE A 354 -5.00 -12.10 3.29
CA PHE A 354 -5.79 -12.37 2.09
C PHE A 354 -4.88 -12.30 0.86
N ALA A 355 -4.79 -13.39 0.13
CA ALA A 355 -4.01 -13.49 -1.09
C ALA A 355 -4.55 -14.61 -1.99
N PHE A 356 -4.64 -14.35 -3.31
CA PHE A 356 -5.11 -15.29 -4.32
C PHE A 356 -6.50 -15.87 -4.00
N ASP A 357 -7.44 -15.01 -3.62
CA ASP A 357 -8.84 -15.32 -3.27
C ASP A 357 -9.02 -16.22 -2.03
N ASP A 358 -7.96 -16.38 -1.21
CA ASP A 358 -8.00 -17.17 0.03
C ASP A 358 -7.43 -16.38 1.22
N LEU A 359 -8.06 -16.55 2.39
CA LEU A 359 -7.46 -16.19 3.67
C LEU A 359 -6.48 -17.28 4.11
N ARG A 360 -5.27 -16.88 4.48
CA ARG A 360 -4.17 -17.77 4.84
C ARG A 360 -3.55 -17.35 6.15
N LEU A 361 -3.29 -18.31 7.01
CA LEU A 361 -2.45 -18.08 8.18
C LEU A 361 -0.98 -18.16 7.74
N GLU A 362 -0.26 -17.06 7.86
CA GLU A 362 1.13 -16.94 7.43
C GLU A 362 2.05 -16.74 8.65
N PRO A 363 2.74 -17.78 9.12
CA PRO A 363 3.77 -17.65 10.15
C PRO A 363 4.90 -16.72 9.69
N ARG A 364 5.43 -15.92 10.62
CA ARG A 364 6.48 -14.93 10.37
C ARG A 364 7.88 -15.53 10.47
N GLY A 365 8.01 -16.63 11.20
CA GLY A 365 9.27 -17.33 11.42
C GLY A 365 9.09 -18.63 12.20
N ASN A 366 10.21 -19.29 12.51
CA ASN A 366 10.21 -20.57 13.26
C ASN A 366 9.60 -20.47 14.66
N GLU A 367 9.72 -19.30 15.28
CA GLU A 367 9.19 -19.01 16.62
C GLU A 367 7.66 -19.04 16.67
N ASP A 368 7.01 -18.86 15.53
CA ASP A 368 5.55 -18.88 15.43
C ASP A 368 4.98 -20.30 15.41
N ILE A 369 5.82 -21.33 15.29
CA ILE A 369 5.40 -22.73 15.19
C ILE A 369 5.93 -23.53 16.38
N ILE A 370 5.03 -23.98 17.24
CA ILE A 370 5.35 -24.78 18.42
C ILE A 370 4.83 -26.20 18.20
N ARG A 371 5.74 -27.18 18.25
CA ARG A 371 5.45 -28.61 18.11
C ARG A 371 5.09 -29.25 19.44
#